data_f7ccb855a76980ba2c9430ce852853cf
#
_entry.id   f7ccb855a76980ba2c9430ce852853cf
#
_cell.length_a   1.000
_cell.length_b   1.000
_cell.length_c   1.000
_cell.angle_alpha   90.00
_cell.angle_beta   90.00
_cell.angle_gamma   90.00
#
_symmetry.space_group_name_H-M   'P 1'
#
loop_
_entity.id
_entity.type
_entity.pdbx_description
1 polymer ?
#
loop_
_entity_poly.entity_id
_entity_poly.type
_entity_poly.pdbx_seq_one_letter_code
_entity_poly.pdbx_strand_id
1 'polypeptide(L)'
;MKKNKNLKLLRAWFSFLARYTRKKKSLWCMAAILLVIGIAAAQNADRHEIIRIGLYCANPDEMTEAVLTNLESLDDGLYRFYRSSSLDYMQEDINLRKAECGYEFPNDLESQMQAGEDGCISVYTSPSTVLTAVVNEAVYNAIFQEYAKTMLADFIASYDVVSLKKADELKALVDEHYEYEKENTI
;
A
#
# COMPACT_ATOMS: atom_id res chain seq x y z
N MET A 1 9.99 45.35 25.22
CA MET A 1 11.10 45.05 26.18
C MET A 1 10.88 43.88 27.15
N LYS A 2 9.79 43.09 27.09
CA LYS A 2 9.51 41.94 28.01
C LYS A 2 10.19 40.63 27.64
N LYS A 3 10.57 40.39 26.37
CA LYS A 3 11.08 39.11 25.84
C LYS A 3 12.47 38.70 26.36
N ASN A 4 13.31 39.69 26.72
CA ASN A 4 14.68 39.44 27.18
C ASN A 4 14.80 39.04 28.67
N LYS A 5 13.81 39.32 29.52
CA LYS A 5 13.82 38.92 30.90
C LYS A 5 13.60 37.43 31.11
N ASN A 6 12.71 36.83 30.31
CA ASN A 6 12.39 35.40 30.40
C ASN A 6 13.56 34.52 29.93
N LEU A 7 14.34 35.00 28.94
CA LEU A 7 15.52 34.28 28.47
C LEU A 7 16.67 34.25 29.50
N LYS A 8 16.83 35.35 30.24
CA LYS A 8 17.83 35.43 31.33
C LYS A 8 17.43 34.55 32.52
N LEU A 9 16.15 34.47 32.83
CA LEU A 9 15.61 33.59 33.88
C LEU A 9 15.78 32.11 33.51
N LEU A 10 15.49 31.75 32.27
CA LEU A 10 15.69 30.40 31.74
C LEU A 10 17.16 29.98 31.76
N ARG A 11 18.09 30.88 31.38
CA ARG A 11 19.53 30.62 31.46
C ARG A 11 20.00 30.44 32.92
N ALA A 12 19.54 31.25 33.83
CA ALA A 12 19.85 31.13 35.26
C ALA A 12 19.34 29.80 35.85
N TRP A 13 18.12 29.41 35.50
CA TRP A 13 17.53 28.13 35.91
C TRP A 13 18.32 26.94 35.33
N PHE A 14 18.69 27.01 34.07
CA PHE A 14 19.47 25.94 33.41
C PHE A 14 20.87 25.80 34.02
N SER A 15 21.53 26.92 34.35
CA SER A 15 22.85 26.89 35.01
C SER A 15 22.80 26.36 36.42
N PHE A 16 21.71 26.65 37.18
CA PHE A 16 21.47 26.09 38.50
C PHE A 16 21.19 24.59 38.46
N LEU A 17 20.35 24.15 37.57
CA LEU A 17 20.07 22.72 37.31
C LEU A 17 21.36 21.97 36.90
N ALA A 18 22.15 22.53 36.00
CA ALA A 18 23.41 21.93 35.55
C ALA A 18 24.44 21.78 36.67
N ARG A 19 24.49 22.74 37.64
CA ARG A 19 25.35 22.63 38.85
C ARG A 19 24.84 21.59 39.84
N TYR A 20 23.53 21.46 39.99
CA TYR A 20 22.92 20.50 40.90
C TYR A 20 23.05 19.07 40.36
N THR A 21 22.88 18.87 39.07
CA THR A 21 23.00 17.56 38.41
C THR A 21 24.44 17.06 38.34
N ARG A 22 25.43 17.97 38.23
CA ARG A 22 26.87 17.58 38.23
C ARG A 22 27.32 16.83 39.49
N LYS A 23 26.66 17.05 40.64
CA LYS A 23 26.99 16.40 41.91
C LYS A 23 26.38 15.00 42.10
N LYS A 24 25.38 14.63 41.27
CA LYS A 24 24.70 13.33 41.37
C LYS A 24 25.00 12.46 40.14
N LYS A 25 26.01 11.60 40.22
CA LYS A 25 26.39 10.66 39.15
C LYS A 25 25.21 9.79 38.67
N SER A 26 24.27 9.49 39.57
CA SER A 26 23.03 8.74 39.29
C SER A 26 22.11 9.44 38.25
N LEU A 27 22.04 10.77 38.21
CA LEU A 27 21.24 11.52 37.24
C LEU A 27 21.85 11.43 35.81
N TRP A 28 23.18 11.38 35.72
CA TRP A 28 23.85 11.21 34.45
C TRP A 28 23.66 9.81 33.85
N CYS A 29 23.68 8.79 34.72
CA CYS A 29 23.35 7.41 34.28
C CYS A 29 21.90 7.31 33.80
N MET A 30 20.95 7.94 34.50
CA MET A 30 19.55 7.93 34.05
C MET A 30 19.35 8.69 32.73
N ALA A 31 20.02 9.83 32.56
CA ALA A 31 19.97 10.59 31.29
C ALA A 31 20.60 9.80 30.13
N ALA A 32 21.71 9.10 30.38
CA ALA A 32 22.34 8.23 29.37
C ALA A 32 21.43 7.06 28.98
N ILE A 33 20.76 6.42 29.96
CA ILE A 33 19.80 5.32 29.69
C ILE A 33 18.62 5.83 28.88
N LEU A 34 18.05 6.99 29.23
CA LEU A 34 16.94 7.58 28.45
C LEU A 34 17.36 7.98 27.03
N LEU A 35 18.61 8.44 26.86
CA LEU A 35 19.14 8.77 25.54
C LEU A 35 19.34 7.51 24.70
N VAL A 36 19.84 6.43 25.28
CA VAL A 36 19.98 5.14 24.58
C VAL A 36 18.61 4.57 24.18
N ILE A 37 17.63 4.61 25.10
CA ILE A 37 16.26 4.19 24.81
C ILE A 37 15.64 5.07 23.71
N GLY A 38 15.86 6.39 23.76
CA GLY A 38 15.37 7.32 22.73
C GLY A 38 15.97 7.04 21.36
N ILE A 39 17.27 6.76 21.27
CA ILE A 39 17.94 6.39 20.01
C ILE A 39 17.42 5.04 19.50
N ALA A 40 17.29 4.05 20.39
CA ALA A 40 16.75 2.73 20.02
C ALA A 40 15.29 2.82 19.55
N ALA A 41 14.47 3.65 20.19
CA ALA A 41 13.09 3.91 19.79
C ALA A 41 13.02 4.64 18.43
N ALA A 42 13.89 5.63 18.20
CA ALA A 42 13.96 6.34 16.91
C ALA A 42 14.39 5.41 15.76
N GLN A 43 15.35 4.52 15.98
CA GLN A 43 15.78 3.53 14.97
C GLN A 43 14.69 2.48 14.67
N ASN A 44 13.78 2.22 15.62
CA ASN A 44 12.66 1.32 15.40
C ASN A 44 11.42 2.04 14.85
N ALA A 45 11.31 3.36 15.00
CA ALA A 45 10.18 4.14 14.49
C ALA A 45 10.14 4.22 12.95
N ASP A 46 11.31 4.12 12.29
CA ASP A 46 11.40 4.10 10.82
C ASP A 46 11.16 2.70 10.21
N ARG A 47 10.94 1.69 11.03
CA ARG A 47 10.47 0.39 10.56
C ARG A 47 8.94 0.44 10.44
N HIS A 48 8.43 1.19 9.47
CA HIS A 48 7.10 0.90 8.96
C HIS A 48 7.13 -0.55 8.46
N GLU A 49 6.51 -1.43 9.19
CA GLU A 49 6.31 -2.80 8.77
C GLU A 49 5.43 -2.72 7.51
N ILE A 50 6.07 -2.84 6.34
CA ILE A 50 5.37 -2.85 5.06
C ILE A 50 4.42 -4.04 5.10
N ILE A 51 3.14 -3.76 5.06
CA ILE A 51 2.09 -4.77 5.08
C ILE A 51 2.14 -5.51 3.74
N ARG A 52 2.34 -6.81 3.79
CA ARG A 52 2.40 -7.64 2.61
C ARG A 52 1.04 -8.24 2.31
N ILE A 53 0.63 -8.19 1.05
CA ILE A 53 -0.66 -8.69 0.56
C ILE A 53 -0.39 -9.69 -0.55
N GLY A 54 -0.86 -10.93 -0.37
CA GLY A 54 -0.68 -11.99 -1.35
C GLY A 54 -1.68 -11.87 -2.49
N LEU A 55 -1.21 -12.10 -3.71
CA LEU A 55 -2.04 -12.23 -4.91
C LEU A 55 -1.79 -13.60 -5.52
N TYR A 56 -2.86 -14.31 -5.89
CA TYR A 56 -2.76 -15.61 -6.55
C TYR A 56 -3.80 -15.74 -7.65
N CYS A 57 -3.36 -16.23 -8.79
CA CYS A 57 -4.19 -16.76 -9.87
C CYS A 57 -3.45 -17.94 -10.52
N ALA A 58 -4.15 -19.01 -10.81
CA ALA A 58 -3.52 -20.22 -11.37
C ALA A 58 -3.14 -20.02 -12.85
N ASN A 59 -4.05 -19.48 -13.64
CA ASN A 59 -3.85 -19.18 -15.06
C ASN A 59 -4.58 -17.88 -15.39
N PRO A 60 -3.94 -16.72 -15.21
CA PRO A 60 -4.59 -15.44 -15.44
C PRO A 60 -4.93 -15.24 -16.91
N ASP A 61 -6.13 -14.73 -17.19
CA ASP A 61 -6.48 -14.15 -18.49
C ASP A 61 -5.79 -12.78 -18.66
N GLU A 62 -5.93 -12.15 -19.83
CA GLU A 62 -5.27 -10.87 -20.14
C GLU A 62 -5.67 -9.77 -19.14
N MET A 63 -6.96 -9.71 -18.80
CA MET A 63 -7.46 -8.74 -17.83
C MET A 63 -6.92 -9.01 -16.43
N THR A 64 -6.95 -10.26 -15.96
CA THR A 64 -6.41 -10.63 -14.64
C THR A 64 -4.92 -10.32 -14.55
N GLU A 65 -4.15 -10.61 -15.59
CA GLU A 65 -2.72 -10.31 -15.64
C GLU A 65 -2.44 -8.80 -15.54
N ALA A 66 -3.25 -7.97 -16.24
CA ALA A 66 -3.17 -6.51 -16.15
C ALA A 66 -3.50 -6.02 -14.74
N VAL A 67 -4.56 -6.55 -14.10
CA VAL A 67 -4.94 -6.24 -12.72
C VAL A 67 -3.81 -6.61 -11.75
N LEU A 68 -3.26 -7.81 -11.85
CA LEU A 68 -2.17 -8.27 -10.98
C LEU A 68 -0.94 -7.38 -11.12
N THR A 69 -0.58 -7.01 -12.35
CA THR A 69 0.57 -6.14 -12.65
C THR A 69 0.35 -4.72 -12.10
N ASN A 70 -0.87 -4.19 -12.25
CA ASN A 70 -1.25 -2.89 -11.70
C ASN A 70 -1.11 -2.89 -10.17
N LEU A 71 -1.67 -3.91 -9.49
CA LEU A 71 -1.55 -4.06 -8.03
C LEU A 71 -0.10 -4.19 -7.56
N GLU A 72 0.73 -4.98 -8.24
CA GLU A 72 2.16 -5.10 -7.92
C GLU A 72 2.93 -3.77 -8.05
N SER A 73 2.48 -2.90 -8.95
CA SER A 73 3.06 -1.56 -9.15
C SER A 73 2.66 -0.55 -8.09
N LEU A 74 1.58 -0.81 -7.32
CA LEU A 74 1.13 0.05 -6.23
C LEU A 74 2.06 -0.12 -5.02
N ASP A 75 3.00 0.81 -4.85
CA ASP A 75 3.86 0.93 -3.66
C ASP A 75 3.50 2.21 -2.90
N ASP A 76 2.55 2.10 -2.01
CA ASP A 76 2.02 3.22 -1.22
C ASP A 76 2.83 3.47 0.08
N GLY A 77 3.95 2.72 0.23
CA GLY A 77 4.79 2.77 1.43
C GLY A 77 4.15 2.17 2.68
N LEU A 78 2.84 1.93 2.69
CA LEU A 78 2.09 1.28 3.77
C LEU A 78 1.91 -0.21 3.51
N TYR A 79 1.59 -0.60 2.29
CA TYR A 79 1.36 -1.98 1.88
C TYR A 79 2.05 -2.27 0.55
N ARG A 80 2.38 -3.54 0.34
CA ARG A 80 2.98 -4.05 -0.90
C ARG A 80 2.31 -5.34 -1.31
N PHE A 81 1.84 -5.37 -2.54
CA PHE A 81 1.33 -6.58 -3.17
C PHE A 81 2.48 -7.46 -3.65
N TYR A 82 2.31 -8.76 -3.56
CA TYR A 82 3.24 -9.74 -4.13
C TYR A 82 2.51 -10.93 -4.70
N ARG A 83 2.98 -11.44 -5.81
CA ARG A 83 2.44 -12.63 -6.46
C ARG A 83 2.92 -13.90 -5.76
N SER A 84 2.00 -14.75 -5.34
CA SER A 84 2.31 -16.05 -4.75
C SER A 84 2.41 -17.11 -5.84
N SER A 85 3.35 -18.04 -5.69
CA SER A 85 3.52 -19.17 -6.62
C SER A 85 2.44 -20.25 -6.48
N SER A 86 1.77 -20.32 -5.34
CA SER A 86 0.64 -21.21 -5.09
C SER A 86 -0.29 -20.67 -4.03
N LEU A 87 -1.54 -21.16 -4.03
CA LEU A 87 -2.52 -20.84 -3.01
C LEU A 87 -2.05 -21.28 -1.61
N ASP A 88 -1.46 -22.46 -1.51
CA ASP A 88 -0.97 -23.02 -0.22
C ASP A 88 0.12 -22.11 0.39
N TYR A 89 1.07 -21.64 -0.42
CA TYR A 89 2.09 -20.70 0.06
C TYR A 89 1.50 -19.36 0.51
N MET A 90 0.50 -18.84 -0.19
CA MET A 90 -0.18 -17.62 0.20
C MET A 90 -0.88 -17.82 1.56
N GLN A 91 -1.60 -18.92 1.74
CA GLN A 91 -2.27 -19.24 2.99
C GLN A 91 -1.27 -19.47 4.14
N GLU A 92 -0.14 -20.12 3.87
CA GLU A 92 0.93 -20.28 4.86
C GLU A 92 1.51 -18.93 5.29
N ASP A 93 1.77 -18.02 4.36
CA ASP A 93 2.28 -16.67 4.68
C ASP A 93 1.28 -15.88 5.54
N ILE A 94 -0.03 -16.02 5.29
CA ILE A 94 -1.07 -15.40 6.12
C ILE A 94 -1.10 -16.04 7.52
N ASN A 95 -1.06 -17.36 7.62
CA ASN A 95 -1.06 -18.08 8.90
C ASN A 95 0.19 -17.76 9.75
N LEU A 96 1.34 -17.58 9.11
CA LEU A 96 2.61 -17.19 9.74
C LEU A 96 2.71 -15.67 9.99
N ARG A 97 1.68 -14.89 9.66
CA ARG A 97 1.64 -13.42 9.76
C ARG A 97 2.75 -12.72 8.96
N LYS A 98 3.20 -13.34 7.89
CA LYS A 98 4.10 -12.72 6.91
C LYS A 98 3.35 -11.90 5.87
N ALA A 99 2.06 -12.21 5.67
CA ALA A 99 1.10 -11.44 4.90
C ALA A 99 -0.14 -11.16 5.76
N GLU A 100 -0.74 -9.99 5.58
CA GLU A 100 -1.95 -9.56 6.28
C GLU A 100 -3.19 -10.26 5.74
N CYS A 101 -3.29 -10.34 4.42
CA CYS A 101 -4.37 -11.00 3.70
C CYS A 101 -3.88 -11.45 2.32
N GLY A 102 -4.73 -12.20 1.60
CA GLY A 102 -4.46 -12.65 0.25
C GLY A 102 -5.72 -12.71 -0.60
N TYR A 103 -5.56 -12.54 -1.89
CA TYR A 103 -6.61 -12.53 -2.89
C TYR A 103 -6.35 -13.61 -3.93
N GLU A 104 -7.33 -14.47 -4.13
CA GLU A 104 -7.34 -15.45 -5.20
C GLU A 104 -8.27 -14.97 -6.30
N PHE A 105 -7.72 -14.80 -7.49
CA PHE A 105 -8.42 -14.39 -8.69
C PHE A 105 -8.82 -15.61 -9.52
N PRO A 106 -10.02 -15.61 -10.12
CA PRO A 106 -10.40 -16.64 -11.07
C PRO A 106 -9.57 -16.55 -12.35
N ASN A 107 -9.52 -17.62 -13.11
CA ASN A 107 -8.78 -17.68 -14.38
C ASN A 107 -9.48 -16.91 -15.51
N ASP A 108 -10.77 -16.62 -15.35
CA ASP A 108 -11.70 -16.05 -16.34
C ASP A 108 -12.45 -14.85 -15.74
N LEU A 109 -11.73 -13.98 -15.04
CA LEU A 109 -12.28 -12.82 -14.34
C LEU A 109 -13.14 -11.94 -15.25
N GLU A 110 -12.66 -11.67 -16.47
CA GLU A 110 -13.37 -10.85 -17.44
C GLU A 110 -14.74 -11.44 -17.77
N SER A 111 -14.80 -12.76 -18.07
CA SER A 111 -16.03 -13.45 -18.40
C SER A 111 -17.03 -13.45 -17.26
N GLN A 112 -16.57 -13.66 -16.01
CA GLN A 112 -17.42 -13.65 -14.83
C GLN A 112 -17.97 -12.25 -14.54
N MET A 113 -17.17 -11.21 -14.72
CA MET A 113 -17.62 -9.83 -14.59
C MET A 113 -18.65 -9.45 -15.66
N GLN A 114 -18.45 -9.87 -16.92
CA GLN A 114 -19.42 -9.66 -18.00
C GLN A 114 -20.74 -10.41 -17.75
N ALA A 115 -20.67 -11.57 -17.12
CA ALA A 115 -21.85 -12.33 -16.72
C ALA A 115 -22.59 -11.71 -15.50
N GLY A 116 -21.96 -10.75 -14.82
CA GLY A 116 -22.53 -10.14 -13.61
C GLY A 116 -22.52 -11.08 -12.40
N GLU A 117 -21.56 -12.01 -12.35
CA GLU A 117 -21.42 -12.92 -11.23
C GLU A 117 -20.86 -12.20 -10.01
N ASP A 118 -21.53 -12.35 -8.88
CA ASP A 118 -21.06 -11.80 -7.59
C ASP A 118 -20.01 -12.73 -6.95
N GLY A 119 -19.01 -12.15 -6.31
CA GLY A 119 -18.07 -12.92 -5.49
C GLY A 119 -16.98 -13.67 -6.26
N CYS A 120 -16.63 -13.19 -7.45
CA CYS A 120 -15.59 -13.81 -8.31
C CYS A 120 -14.23 -13.96 -7.63
N ILE A 121 -13.91 -13.16 -6.59
CA ILE A 121 -12.62 -13.12 -5.93
C ILE A 121 -12.73 -13.65 -4.51
N SER A 122 -11.88 -14.62 -4.18
CA SER A 122 -11.80 -15.16 -2.83
C SER A 122 -10.77 -14.39 -1.99
N VAL A 123 -11.18 -13.97 -0.79
CA VAL A 123 -10.32 -13.22 0.14
C VAL A 123 -9.96 -14.09 1.32
N TYR A 124 -8.66 -14.28 1.55
CA TYR A 124 -8.09 -15.03 2.66
C TYR A 124 -7.55 -14.08 3.72
N THR A 125 -8.04 -14.20 4.94
CA THR A 125 -7.67 -13.34 6.06
C THR A 125 -7.33 -14.16 7.29
N SER A 126 -6.55 -13.57 8.20
CA SER A 126 -6.37 -14.12 9.54
C SER A 126 -7.32 -13.43 10.55
N PRO A 127 -7.59 -14.04 11.73
CA PRO A 127 -8.40 -13.40 12.76
C PRO A 127 -7.86 -12.07 13.27
N SER A 128 -6.61 -11.73 12.97
CA SER A 128 -5.95 -10.48 13.36
C SER A 128 -5.90 -9.43 12.25
N THR A 129 -6.46 -9.71 11.07
CA THR A 129 -6.47 -8.80 9.92
C THR A 129 -7.32 -7.57 10.21
N VAL A 130 -6.74 -6.38 10.10
CA VAL A 130 -7.40 -5.10 10.40
C VAL A 130 -7.61 -4.27 9.14
N LEU A 131 -6.75 -4.41 8.14
CA LEU A 131 -6.68 -3.52 6.97
C LEU A 131 -7.47 -4.00 5.76
N THR A 132 -8.25 -5.08 5.88
CA THR A 132 -8.98 -5.68 4.75
C THR A 132 -9.84 -4.66 3.99
N ALA A 133 -10.45 -3.70 4.69
CA ALA A 133 -11.32 -2.72 4.04
C ALA A 133 -10.55 -1.79 3.08
N VAL A 134 -9.37 -1.31 3.49
CA VAL A 134 -8.54 -0.41 2.66
C VAL A 134 -7.94 -1.17 1.48
N VAL A 135 -7.48 -2.39 1.74
CA VAL A 135 -6.90 -3.25 0.68
C VAL A 135 -7.96 -3.67 -0.32
N ASN A 136 -9.18 -4.00 0.14
CA ASN A 136 -10.31 -4.29 -0.75
C ASN A 136 -10.58 -3.12 -1.70
N GLU A 137 -10.58 -1.89 -1.19
CA GLU A 137 -10.78 -0.70 -2.03
C GLU A 137 -9.72 -0.60 -3.13
N ALA A 138 -8.45 -0.82 -2.81
CA ALA A 138 -7.36 -0.81 -3.79
C ALA A 138 -7.53 -1.92 -4.84
N VAL A 139 -7.87 -3.15 -4.41
CA VAL A 139 -8.08 -4.30 -5.31
C VAL A 139 -9.27 -4.06 -6.24
N TYR A 140 -10.42 -3.65 -5.68
CA TYR A 140 -11.60 -3.37 -6.50
C TYR A 140 -11.40 -2.20 -7.45
N ASN A 141 -10.66 -1.18 -7.04
CA ASN A 141 -10.33 -0.05 -7.90
C ASN A 141 -9.45 -0.48 -9.09
N ALA A 142 -8.43 -1.30 -8.86
CA ALA A 142 -7.60 -1.85 -9.92
C ALA A 142 -8.41 -2.68 -10.93
N ILE A 143 -9.30 -3.55 -10.42
CA ILE A 143 -10.19 -4.37 -11.26
C ILE A 143 -11.13 -3.50 -12.08
N PHE A 144 -11.76 -2.52 -11.44
CA PHE A 144 -12.70 -1.62 -12.11
C PHE A 144 -12.01 -0.80 -13.20
N GLN A 145 -10.79 -0.33 -12.96
CA GLN A 145 -10.00 0.40 -13.95
C GLN A 145 -9.75 -0.45 -15.20
N GLU A 146 -9.27 -1.70 -15.04
CA GLU A 146 -8.99 -2.58 -16.17
C GLU A 146 -10.27 -2.98 -16.89
N TYR A 147 -11.33 -3.30 -16.16
CA TYR A 147 -12.63 -3.64 -16.75
C TYR A 147 -13.23 -2.45 -17.52
N ALA A 148 -13.13 -1.22 -16.99
CA ALA A 148 -13.62 -0.02 -17.67
C ALA A 148 -12.88 0.25 -18.99
N LYS A 149 -11.58 -0.04 -19.07
CA LYS A 149 -10.79 0.07 -20.30
C LYS A 149 -11.30 -0.92 -21.36
N THR A 150 -11.53 -2.17 -20.96
CA THR A 150 -12.07 -3.21 -21.86
C THR A 150 -13.46 -2.84 -22.37
N MET A 151 -14.36 -2.46 -21.46
CA MET A 151 -15.73 -2.03 -21.81
C MET A 151 -15.75 -0.83 -22.76
N LEU A 152 -14.86 0.13 -22.54
CA LEU A 152 -14.76 1.32 -23.39
C LEU A 152 -14.25 0.95 -24.79
N ALA A 153 -13.27 0.06 -24.90
CA ALA A 153 -12.74 -0.42 -26.15
C ALA A 153 -13.82 -1.18 -26.96
N ASP A 154 -14.57 -2.05 -26.33
CA ASP A 154 -15.68 -2.81 -26.95
C ASP A 154 -16.83 -1.89 -27.38
N PHE A 155 -17.17 -0.90 -26.55
CA PHE A 155 -18.18 0.09 -26.87
C PHE A 155 -17.82 0.87 -28.15
N ILE A 156 -16.57 1.34 -28.24
CA ILE A 156 -16.08 2.07 -29.42
C ILE A 156 -16.05 1.17 -30.65
N ALA A 157 -15.63 -0.09 -30.52
CA ALA A 157 -15.62 -1.06 -31.59
C ALA A 157 -17.03 -1.35 -32.12
N SER A 158 -18.04 -1.36 -31.25
CA SER A 158 -19.46 -1.63 -31.60
C SER A 158 -20.09 -0.52 -32.46
N TYR A 159 -19.56 0.69 -32.45
CA TYR A 159 -20.09 1.82 -33.23
C TYR A 159 -19.60 1.86 -34.69
N ASP A 160 -18.95 0.82 -35.21
CA ASP A 160 -18.47 0.69 -36.62
C ASP A 160 -17.56 1.86 -37.11
N VAL A 161 -17.16 2.74 -36.19
CA VAL A 161 -16.34 3.94 -36.47
C VAL A 161 -14.85 3.60 -36.51
N VAL A 162 -14.49 2.41 -35.96
CA VAL A 162 -13.09 2.05 -35.76
C VAL A 162 -12.82 0.62 -36.22
N SER A 163 -11.93 0.45 -37.16
CA SER A 163 -11.42 -0.91 -37.50
C SER A 163 -10.70 -1.48 -36.28
N LEU A 164 -10.73 -2.79 -36.07
CA LEU A 164 -10.07 -3.52 -34.96
C LEU A 164 -8.64 -3.02 -34.65
N LYS A 165 -7.91 -2.62 -35.71
CA LYS A 165 -6.56 -2.05 -35.57
C LYS A 165 -6.52 -0.70 -34.84
N LYS A 166 -7.60 0.08 -34.90
CA LYS A 166 -7.76 1.36 -34.19
C LYS A 166 -8.25 1.16 -32.75
N ALA A 167 -8.89 0.07 -32.42
CA ALA A 167 -9.31 -0.26 -31.04
C ALA A 167 -8.08 -0.51 -30.16
N ASP A 168 -7.08 -1.21 -30.66
CA ASP A 168 -5.81 -1.41 -29.95
C ASP A 168 -5.02 -0.12 -29.78
N GLU A 169 -5.01 0.74 -30.83
CA GLU A 169 -4.40 2.08 -30.74
C GLU A 169 -5.13 2.98 -29.74
N LEU A 170 -6.46 2.85 -29.64
CA LEU A 170 -7.26 3.61 -28.68
C LEU A 170 -7.08 3.12 -27.25
N LYS A 171 -6.96 1.80 -27.05
CA LYS A 171 -6.62 1.20 -25.75
C LYS A 171 -5.27 1.72 -25.27
N ALA A 172 -4.27 1.76 -26.14
CA ALA A 172 -2.96 2.32 -25.84
C ALA A 172 -3.01 3.81 -25.49
N LEU A 173 -3.83 4.61 -26.17
CA LEU A 173 -4.04 6.04 -25.86
C LEU A 173 -4.76 6.25 -24.52
N VAL A 174 -5.72 5.39 -24.20
CA VAL A 174 -6.42 5.41 -22.90
C VAL A 174 -5.43 5.09 -21.77
N ASP A 175 -4.59 4.07 -21.96
CA ASP A 175 -3.55 3.70 -20.99
C ASP A 175 -2.54 4.84 -20.78
N GLU A 176 -2.06 5.47 -21.87
CA GLU A 176 -1.16 6.63 -21.80
C GLU A 176 -1.80 7.81 -21.05
N HIS A 177 -3.09 8.06 -21.26
CA HIS A 177 -3.81 9.15 -20.58
C HIS A 177 -4.01 8.85 -19.08
N TYR A 178 -4.31 7.61 -18.72
CA TYR A 178 -4.43 7.19 -17.31
C TYR A 178 -3.10 7.30 -16.57
N GLU A 179 -2.00 6.89 -17.19
CA GLU A 179 -0.67 7.05 -16.58
C GLU A 179 -0.29 8.52 -16.43
N TYR A 180 -0.63 9.37 -17.42
CA TYR A 180 -0.41 10.81 -17.35
C TYR A 180 -1.19 11.47 -16.19
N GLU A 181 -2.46 11.10 -15.98
CA GLU A 181 -3.25 11.62 -14.86
C GLU A 181 -2.74 11.13 -13.51
N LYS A 182 -2.31 9.86 -13.42
CA LYS A 182 -1.74 9.28 -12.20
C LYS A 182 -0.45 10.00 -11.77
N GLU A 183 0.41 10.40 -12.71
CA GLU A 183 1.63 11.16 -12.43
C GLU A 183 1.37 12.63 -12.06
N ASN A 184 0.26 13.21 -12.50
CA ASN A 184 -0.04 14.63 -12.30
C ASN A 184 -1.09 14.92 -11.21
N THR A 185 -1.65 13.89 -10.56
CA THR A 185 -2.61 14.02 -9.46
C THR A 185 -1.90 13.78 -8.11
N ILE A 186 -0.91 14.65 -7.80
CA ILE A 186 -0.28 14.74 -6.47
C ILE A 186 -0.67 16.05 -5.82
#